data_8b48d7f87b368316b5901891691b1273
#
_entry.id   8b48d7f87b368316b5901891691b1273
#
_cell.length_a   1.000
_cell.length_b   1.000
_cell.length_c   1.000
_cell.angle_alpha   90.00
_cell.angle_beta   90.00
_cell.angle_gamma   90.00
#
_symmetry.space_group_name_H-M   'P 1'
#
loop_
_entity.id
_entity.type
_entity.pdbx_description
1 polymer ?
#
loop_
_entity_poly.entity_id
_entity_poly.type
_entity_poly.pdbx_seq_one_letter_code
_entity_poly.pdbx_strand_id
1 'polypeptide(L)'
;MQKTRYAAAAVAAVAALTLSACGGGDSAESEGGESGGEMVRIGIKFDQPGLGYDEGGTYSGFDVDVAKYVANELGFGEDQIEFVEAPSANRENLLSNNQVDMIFATYSITDTRKETVDFGGPYFVAGQDLLVPTDSDITGPEDLEGKNLCSVTGSTSAQKIKDQYPGVQLVEQPGYAAQPANKGQLKVVGQTFSTENYGVGLPKGSTERCEEVNAAITKMIEDGAWEEAITSNTEGADYEFNADLNPPTPAPCA
;
A
#
# COMPACT_ATOMS: atom_id res chain seq x y z
N MET A 1 -27.54 62.52 29.91
CA MET A 1 -28.72 62.49 30.82
C MET A 1 -28.98 61.01 31.15
N GLN A 2 -28.99 60.83 32.46
CA GLN A 2 -29.46 59.76 33.36
C GLN A 2 -28.89 58.38 33.13
N LYS A 3 -27.98 57.90 33.94
CA LYS A 3 -27.90 57.47 35.34
C LYS A 3 -29.11 56.63 35.80
N THR A 4 -28.89 55.32 36.10
CA THR A 4 -29.25 54.66 37.36
C THR A 4 -28.66 53.22 37.33
N ARG A 5 -27.94 52.84 38.15
CA ARG A 5 -27.45 52.17 39.33
C ARG A 5 -28.52 51.28 40.00
N TYR A 6 -28.07 50.14 40.48
CA TYR A 6 -28.34 49.29 41.66
C TYR A 6 -28.39 47.80 41.23
N ALA A 7 -27.92 46.79 41.93
CA ALA A 7 -27.09 46.60 43.11
C ALA A 7 -27.04 45.07 43.30
N ALA A 8 -26.02 44.65 43.98
CA ALA A 8 -25.61 43.29 44.30
C ALA A 8 -26.63 42.48 45.12
N ALA A 9 -26.58 41.13 45.00
CA ALA A 9 -26.77 40.24 46.13
C ALA A 9 -26.02 38.91 45.90
N ALA A 10 -25.03 38.66 46.72
CA ALA A 10 -24.35 37.39 46.91
C ALA A 10 -25.14 36.53 47.87
N VAL A 11 -25.28 35.23 47.62
CA VAL A 11 -25.59 34.24 48.63
C VAL A 11 -24.71 33.01 48.40
N ALA A 12 -23.89 32.70 49.40
CA ALA A 12 -23.10 31.51 49.57
C ALA A 12 -23.86 30.51 50.45
N ALA A 13 -23.79 29.22 50.11
CA ALA A 13 -24.04 28.09 51.03
C ALA A 13 -23.42 26.85 50.41
N VAL A 14 -22.26 26.38 50.86
CA VAL A 14 -21.96 25.41 51.92
C VAL A 14 -22.35 23.96 51.61
N ALA A 15 -21.33 23.17 51.48
CA ALA A 15 -21.04 21.77 51.49
C ALA A 15 -22.05 20.78 52.13
N ALA A 16 -22.14 19.58 51.53
CA ALA A 16 -22.26 18.32 52.28
C ALA A 16 -21.64 17.18 51.50
N LEU A 17 -20.55 16.66 52.04
CA LEU A 17 -19.97 15.35 51.73
C LEU A 17 -20.86 14.27 52.37
N THR A 18 -21.26 13.24 51.57
CA THR A 18 -21.69 11.95 52.16
C THR A 18 -20.97 10.83 51.40
N LEU A 19 -20.02 10.23 52.09
CA LEU A 19 -19.58 8.86 51.80
C LEU A 19 -20.71 7.92 52.16
N SER A 20 -21.03 7.00 51.29
CA SER A 20 -21.82 5.81 51.64
C SER A 20 -21.23 4.63 50.90
N ALA A 21 -20.67 3.70 51.66
CA ALA A 21 -20.05 2.47 51.18
C ALA A 21 -21.10 1.32 51.19
N CYS A 22 -20.83 0.32 50.36
CA CYS A 22 -21.30 -1.09 50.37
C CYS A 22 -22.75 -1.44 50.08
N GLY A 23 -22.91 -2.30 49.07
CA GLY A 23 -24.06 -3.19 48.91
C GLY A 23 -24.10 -3.75 47.48
N GLY A 24 -23.74 -5.04 47.33
CA GLY A 24 -23.68 -5.75 46.04
C GLY A 24 -25.05 -5.85 45.35
N GLY A 25 -24.98 -6.00 44.06
CA GLY A 25 -26.11 -6.29 43.18
C GLY A 25 -25.61 -6.39 41.73
N ASP A 26 -25.69 -7.61 41.19
CA ASP A 26 -25.50 -7.90 39.77
C ASP A 26 -26.16 -6.85 38.90
N SER A 27 -25.36 -6.23 38.07
CA SER A 27 -25.85 -5.43 36.95
C SER A 27 -24.95 -5.75 35.76
N ALA A 28 -25.54 -6.35 34.76
CA ALA A 28 -24.96 -6.62 33.48
C ALA A 28 -24.17 -5.40 32.98
N GLU A 29 -22.87 -5.57 32.85
CA GLU A 29 -21.98 -4.66 32.12
C GLU A 29 -22.41 -4.68 30.67
N SER A 30 -23.05 -3.61 30.25
CA SER A 30 -23.14 -3.23 28.86
C SER A 30 -21.72 -2.70 28.49
N GLU A 31 -20.87 -3.59 28.07
CA GLU A 31 -19.63 -3.20 27.39
C GLU A 31 -19.98 -2.61 26.03
N GLY A 32 -20.35 -1.36 26.02
CA GLY A 32 -20.22 -0.47 24.88
C GLY A 32 -18.80 0.08 24.87
N GLY A 33 -17.80 -0.78 24.63
CA GLY A 33 -16.45 -0.35 24.34
C GLY A 33 -16.45 0.30 22.96
N GLU A 34 -16.31 1.62 22.89
CA GLU A 34 -15.70 2.25 21.73
C GLU A 34 -14.30 1.65 21.63
N SER A 35 -14.13 0.70 20.72
CA SER A 35 -12.85 0.16 20.29
C SER A 35 -12.16 1.23 19.44
N GLY A 36 -11.67 2.28 20.07
CA GLY A 36 -10.69 3.19 19.51
C GLY A 36 -9.32 2.53 19.56
N GLY A 37 -9.14 1.39 18.86
CA GLY A 37 -7.86 0.75 18.67
C GLY A 37 -6.92 1.64 17.85
N GLU A 38 -5.61 1.45 18.02
CA GLU A 38 -4.60 2.09 17.18
C GLU A 38 -4.88 1.77 15.70
N MET A 39 -4.92 2.79 14.84
CA MET A 39 -5.10 2.64 13.39
C MET A 39 -3.74 2.44 12.73
N VAL A 40 -3.68 1.57 11.74
CA VAL A 40 -2.51 1.43 10.86
C VAL A 40 -2.81 2.05 9.50
N ARG A 41 -1.96 2.96 9.04
CA ARG A 41 -2.08 3.63 7.73
C ARG A 41 -1.21 2.90 6.71
N ILE A 42 -1.84 2.35 5.69
CA ILE A 42 -1.17 1.55 4.68
C ILE A 42 -1.27 2.23 3.32
N GLY A 43 -0.12 2.58 2.76
CA GLY A 43 -0.04 3.11 1.41
C GLY A 43 -0.23 2.02 0.36
N ILE A 44 -1.16 2.23 -0.56
CA ILE A 44 -1.39 1.37 -1.73
C ILE A 44 -1.52 2.20 -3.00
N LYS A 45 -1.48 1.56 -4.16
CA LYS A 45 -1.93 2.20 -5.40
C LYS A 45 -3.45 2.22 -5.43
N PHE A 46 -4.04 3.30 -6.00
CA PHE A 46 -5.49 3.40 -6.20
C PHE A 46 -5.90 3.15 -7.65
N ASP A 47 -4.92 3.00 -8.55
CA ASP A 47 -5.11 3.01 -10.00
C ASP A 47 -4.55 1.77 -10.72
N GLN A 48 -4.25 0.67 -9.97
CA GLN A 48 -3.74 -0.59 -10.52
C GLN A 48 -4.74 -1.74 -10.31
N PRO A 49 -5.72 -1.95 -11.21
CA PRO A 49 -6.64 -3.09 -11.12
C PRO A 49 -5.89 -4.43 -11.00
N GLY A 50 -6.35 -5.29 -10.10
CA GLY A 50 -5.72 -6.57 -9.78
C GLY A 50 -4.52 -6.48 -8.82
N LEU A 51 -4.00 -5.29 -8.54
CA LEU A 51 -2.87 -5.08 -7.62
C LEU A 51 -3.26 -4.16 -6.46
N GLY A 52 -3.38 -2.85 -6.69
CA GLY A 52 -3.87 -1.88 -5.72
C GLY A 52 -4.89 -0.96 -6.39
N TYR A 53 -6.16 -1.10 -6.06
CA TYR A 53 -7.23 -0.40 -6.74
C TYR A 53 -8.27 0.12 -5.74
N ASP A 54 -8.70 1.37 -5.95
CA ASP A 54 -9.82 1.99 -5.22
C ASP A 54 -11.03 2.11 -6.14
N GLU A 55 -12.11 1.42 -5.80
CA GLU A 55 -13.40 1.53 -6.46
C GLU A 55 -14.38 2.30 -5.57
N GLY A 56 -14.11 3.59 -5.39
CA GLY A 56 -14.97 4.48 -4.62
C GLY A 56 -15.01 4.18 -3.11
N GLY A 57 -13.88 3.84 -2.53
CA GLY A 57 -13.72 3.50 -1.11
C GLY A 57 -13.73 2.00 -0.83
N THR A 58 -13.83 1.16 -1.87
CA THR A 58 -13.63 -0.29 -1.77
C THR A 58 -12.27 -0.61 -2.37
N TYR A 59 -11.37 -1.12 -1.53
CA TYR A 59 -10.01 -1.43 -1.94
C TYR A 59 -9.86 -2.90 -2.28
N SER A 60 -9.21 -3.20 -3.42
CA SER A 60 -9.04 -4.56 -3.94
C SER A 60 -7.70 -4.73 -4.65
N GLY A 61 -7.28 -5.97 -4.83
CA GLY A 61 -6.07 -6.35 -5.54
C GLY A 61 -5.06 -7.09 -4.67
N PHE A 62 -4.09 -7.71 -5.31
CA PHE A 62 -3.08 -8.55 -4.65
C PHE A 62 -2.29 -7.79 -3.57
N ASP A 63 -1.86 -6.54 -3.84
CA ASP A 63 -1.17 -5.70 -2.85
C ASP A 63 -2.06 -5.42 -1.63
N VAL A 64 -3.37 -5.25 -1.85
CA VAL A 64 -4.36 -5.02 -0.78
C VAL A 64 -4.54 -6.28 0.07
N ASP A 65 -4.62 -7.46 -0.55
CA ASP A 65 -4.77 -8.73 0.17
C ASP A 65 -3.53 -9.05 1.00
N VAL A 66 -2.32 -8.84 0.43
CA VAL A 66 -1.06 -8.96 1.19
C VAL A 66 -1.02 -7.97 2.35
N ALA A 67 -1.43 -6.71 2.12
CA ALA A 67 -1.47 -5.69 3.15
C ALA A 67 -2.41 -6.04 4.30
N LYS A 68 -3.61 -6.52 4.00
CA LYS A 68 -4.60 -6.97 5.01
C LYS A 68 -4.08 -8.17 5.79
N TYR A 69 -3.50 -9.16 5.10
CA TYR A 69 -2.94 -10.35 5.76
C TYR A 69 -1.83 -9.94 6.73
N VAL A 70 -0.86 -9.14 6.27
CA VAL A 70 0.24 -8.67 7.12
C VAL A 70 -0.28 -7.84 8.28
N ALA A 71 -1.20 -6.89 8.06
CA ALA A 71 -1.78 -6.10 9.13
C ALA A 71 -2.47 -6.97 10.20
N ASN A 72 -3.19 -8.00 9.78
CA ASN A 72 -3.85 -8.95 10.70
C ASN A 72 -2.83 -9.72 11.55
N GLU A 73 -1.73 -10.22 10.96
CA GLU A 73 -0.66 -10.89 11.69
C GLU A 73 0.06 -9.93 12.67
N LEU A 74 0.06 -8.63 12.38
CA LEU A 74 0.57 -7.58 13.26
C LEU A 74 -0.44 -7.16 14.35
N GLY A 75 -1.62 -7.77 14.38
CA GLY A 75 -2.65 -7.53 15.39
C GLY A 75 -3.68 -6.45 15.07
N PHE A 76 -3.71 -5.94 13.83
CA PHE A 76 -4.71 -4.98 13.37
C PHE A 76 -5.88 -5.68 12.69
N GLY A 77 -7.11 -5.42 13.14
CA GLY A 77 -8.32 -5.85 12.43
C GLY A 77 -8.55 -5.03 11.16
N GLU A 78 -9.44 -5.51 10.28
CA GLU A 78 -9.75 -4.80 9.04
C GLU A 78 -10.30 -3.39 9.26
N ASP A 79 -11.04 -3.18 10.33
CA ASP A 79 -11.61 -1.88 10.75
C ASP A 79 -10.55 -0.91 11.32
N GLN A 80 -9.33 -1.40 11.55
CA GLN A 80 -8.18 -0.62 12.00
C GLN A 80 -7.22 -0.25 10.84
N ILE A 81 -7.53 -0.63 9.61
CA ILE A 81 -6.70 -0.32 8.43
C ILE A 81 -7.25 0.92 7.73
N GLU A 82 -6.42 1.95 7.60
CA GLU A 82 -6.66 3.11 6.76
C GLU A 82 -5.78 3.03 5.50
N PHE A 83 -6.41 2.87 4.33
CA PHE A 83 -5.67 2.91 3.07
C PHE A 83 -5.44 4.34 2.57
N VAL A 84 -4.21 4.62 2.19
CA VAL A 84 -3.75 5.93 1.71
C VAL A 84 -3.18 5.77 0.30
N GLU A 85 -3.51 6.70 -0.60
CA GLU A 85 -2.94 6.67 -1.95
C GLU A 85 -1.42 6.90 -1.93
N ALA A 86 -0.64 5.96 -2.48
CA ALA A 86 0.81 6.00 -2.53
C ALA A 86 1.35 5.95 -3.97
N PRO A 87 1.26 7.07 -4.72
CA PRO A 87 1.83 7.20 -6.05
C PRO A 87 3.34 6.99 -6.02
N SER A 88 3.91 6.43 -7.09
CA SER A 88 5.34 6.05 -7.12
C SER A 88 6.30 7.19 -6.74
N ALA A 89 5.97 8.42 -7.11
CA ALA A 89 6.81 9.59 -6.82
C ALA A 89 6.75 10.07 -5.37
N ASN A 90 5.80 9.58 -4.55
CA ASN A 90 5.55 10.13 -3.21
C ASN A 90 5.87 9.14 -2.08
N ARG A 91 6.17 7.88 -2.37
CA ARG A 91 6.28 6.79 -1.39
C ARG A 91 7.31 7.07 -0.30
N GLU A 92 8.51 7.46 -0.69
CA GLU A 92 9.59 7.80 0.23
C GLU A 92 9.20 8.97 1.15
N ASN A 93 8.51 9.97 0.60
CA ASN A 93 8.03 11.12 1.37
C ASN A 93 6.90 10.73 2.34
N LEU A 94 5.97 9.87 1.93
CA LEU A 94 4.88 9.41 2.80
C LEU A 94 5.44 8.67 4.02
N LEU A 95 6.42 7.79 3.84
CA LEU A 95 7.10 7.07 4.93
C LEU A 95 7.94 8.01 5.79
N SER A 96 8.78 8.85 5.18
CA SER A 96 9.69 9.75 5.90
C SER A 96 8.96 10.80 6.75
N ASN A 97 7.74 11.18 6.34
CA ASN A 97 6.90 12.13 7.06
C ASN A 97 5.87 11.46 7.98
N ASN A 98 5.96 10.14 8.18
CA ASN A 98 5.02 9.35 8.99
C ASN A 98 3.55 9.57 8.58
N GLN A 99 3.30 9.74 7.29
CA GLN A 99 1.94 9.83 6.74
C GLN A 99 1.33 8.44 6.54
N VAL A 100 2.17 7.43 6.35
CA VAL A 100 1.83 6.01 6.34
C VAL A 100 2.82 5.21 7.19
N ASP A 101 2.39 4.07 7.67
CA ASP A 101 3.17 3.18 8.51
C ASP A 101 3.83 2.06 7.69
N MET A 102 3.20 1.67 6.58
CA MET A 102 3.70 0.68 5.61
C MET A 102 3.23 1.04 4.20
N ILE A 103 3.91 0.54 3.16
CA ILE A 103 3.49 0.69 1.75
C ILE A 103 3.55 -0.65 1.04
N PHE A 104 2.40 -1.07 0.47
CA PHE A 104 2.23 -2.20 -0.43
C PHE A 104 1.71 -1.69 -1.78
N ALA A 105 2.60 -1.45 -2.72
CA ALA A 105 2.24 -0.70 -3.92
C ALA A 105 3.13 -1.06 -5.13
N THR A 106 3.31 -2.36 -5.41
CA THR A 106 4.27 -2.82 -6.42
C THR A 106 5.63 -2.11 -6.24
N TYR A 107 6.08 -2.04 -4.99
CA TYR A 107 7.19 -1.18 -4.58
C TYR A 107 8.52 -1.90 -4.73
N SER A 108 9.16 -1.75 -5.90
CA SER A 108 10.44 -2.39 -6.18
C SER A 108 11.51 -1.99 -5.18
N ILE A 109 12.12 -2.99 -4.57
CA ILE A 109 13.27 -2.84 -3.67
C ILE A 109 14.47 -2.43 -4.51
N THR A 110 15.06 -1.26 -4.22
CA THR A 110 16.29 -0.78 -4.86
C THR A 110 17.26 -0.20 -3.84
N ASP A 111 18.55 -0.22 -4.14
CA ASP A 111 19.57 0.33 -3.25
C ASP A 111 19.37 1.83 -3.02
N THR A 112 19.00 2.59 -4.06
CA THR A 112 18.68 4.02 -3.94
C THR A 112 17.52 4.27 -2.96
N ARG A 113 16.45 3.48 -3.02
CA ARG A 113 15.31 3.61 -2.09
C ARG A 113 15.69 3.23 -0.67
N LYS A 114 16.56 2.22 -0.50
CA LYS A 114 17.08 1.81 0.81
C LYS A 114 17.92 2.89 1.51
N GLU A 115 18.37 3.93 0.81
CA GLU A 115 19.03 5.07 1.46
C GLU A 115 18.05 5.85 2.36
N THR A 116 16.77 5.89 2.01
CA THR A 116 15.73 6.71 2.67
C THR A 116 14.65 5.92 3.40
N VAL A 117 14.41 4.68 3.02
CA VAL A 117 13.38 3.80 3.61
C VAL A 117 13.93 2.40 3.83
N ASP A 118 13.27 1.61 4.67
CA ASP A 118 13.56 0.19 4.81
C ASP A 118 12.52 -0.65 4.05
N PHE A 119 12.81 -1.93 3.85
CA PHE A 119 11.94 -2.86 3.15
C PHE A 119 11.83 -4.19 3.88
N GLY A 120 10.59 -4.66 4.04
CA GLY A 120 10.30 -6.08 4.25
C GLY A 120 10.05 -6.78 2.92
N GLY A 121 10.11 -8.10 2.91
CA GLY A 121 9.90 -8.91 1.71
C GLY A 121 11.21 -9.30 1.00
N PRO A 122 11.17 -9.60 -0.31
CA PRO A 122 10.05 -9.37 -1.24
C PRO A 122 8.83 -10.25 -0.95
N TYR A 123 7.65 -9.76 -1.37
CA TYR A 123 6.42 -10.55 -1.37
C TYR A 123 5.99 -11.01 -2.77
N PHE A 124 6.60 -10.44 -3.81
CA PHE A 124 6.38 -10.80 -5.22
C PHE A 124 7.60 -10.47 -6.07
N VAL A 125 7.83 -11.25 -7.11
CA VAL A 125 8.86 -10.98 -8.13
C VAL A 125 8.19 -10.85 -9.49
N ALA A 126 8.30 -9.64 -10.06
CA ALA A 126 7.77 -9.31 -11.38
C ALA A 126 8.87 -9.08 -12.40
N GLY A 127 8.49 -8.97 -13.67
CA GLY A 127 9.33 -8.43 -14.74
C GLY A 127 8.68 -7.22 -15.37
N GLN A 128 9.48 -6.30 -15.90
CA GLN A 128 8.98 -5.22 -16.74
C GLN A 128 8.84 -5.70 -18.17
N ASP A 129 7.74 -5.32 -18.79
CA ASP A 129 7.45 -5.62 -20.19
C ASP A 129 6.75 -4.44 -20.85
N LEU A 130 6.56 -4.50 -22.14
CA LEU A 130 5.90 -3.47 -22.93
C LEU A 130 4.44 -3.85 -23.19
N LEU A 131 3.55 -2.90 -23.00
CA LEU A 131 2.16 -2.97 -23.41
C LEU A 131 2.01 -2.15 -24.71
N VAL A 132 1.64 -2.83 -25.79
CA VAL A 132 1.57 -2.25 -27.13
C VAL A 132 0.24 -2.56 -27.81
N PRO A 133 -0.16 -1.81 -28.85
CA PRO A 133 -1.30 -2.20 -29.68
C PRO A 133 -1.15 -3.63 -30.23
N THR A 134 -2.29 -4.35 -30.36
CA THR A 134 -2.28 -5.74 -30.81
C THR A 134 -1.67 -5.93 -32.21
N ASP A 135 -1.74 -4.93 -33.07
CA ASP A 135 -1.17 -4.87 -34.42
C ASP A 135 0.26 -4.32 -34.48
N SER A 136 0.85 -4.00 -33.32
CA SER A 136 2.22 -3.47 -33.23
C SER A 136 3.27 -4.52 -33.62
N ASP A 137 4.30 -4.07 -34.30
CA ASP A 137 5.51 -4.82 -34.67
C ASP A 137 6.64 -4.70 -33.62
N ILE A 138 6.39 -3.98 -32.50
CA ILE A 138 7.35 -3.84 -31.40
C ILE A 138 7.49 -5.19 -30.70
N THR A 139 8.75 -5.64 -30.57
CA THR A 139 9.12 -6.92 -29.95
C THR A 139 9.95 -6.76 -28.68
N GLY A 140 10.47 -5.57 -28.41
CA GLY A 140 11.27 -5.28 -27.23
C GLY A 140 11.58 -3.78 -27.12
N PRO A 141 12.26 -3.37 -26.03
CA PRO A 141 12.58 -1.95 -25.79
C PRO A 141 13.53 -1.36 -26.83
N GLU A 142 14.29 -2.19 -27.55
CA GLU A 142 15.19 -1.76 -28.62
C GLU A 142 14.43 -1.17 -29.83
N ASP A 143 13.18 -1.59 -30.03
CA ASP A 143 12.33 -1.08 -31.12
C ASP A 143 11.68 0.28 -30.81
N LEU A 144 11.96 0.82 -29.62
CA LEU A 144 11.35 2.07 -29.13
C LEU A 144 12.16 3.33 -29.49
N GLU A 145 13.31 3.22 -30.15
CA GLU A 145 14.10 4.39 -30.52
C GLU A 145 13.28 5.39 -31.33
N GLY A 146 13.23 6.64 -30.87
CA GLY A 146 12.44 7.71 -31.45
C GLY A 146 10.93 7.63 -31.24
N LYS A 147 10.42 6.60 -30.56
CA LYS A 147 9.01 6.43 -30.24
C LYS A 147 8.66 7.00 -28.86
N ASN A 148 7.39 7.33 -28.67
CA ASN A 148 6.84 7.71 -27.37
C ASN A 148 6.52 6.45 -26.55
N LEU A 149 6.97 6.45 -25.29
CA LEU A 149 6.63 5.43 -24.30
C LEU A 149 6.05 6.11 -23.06
N CYS A 150 4.84 5.70 -22.66
CA CYS A 150 4.27 6.14 -21.40
C CYS A 150 4.81 5.30 -20.23
N SER A 151 5.17 5.95 -19.13
CA SER A 151 5.50 5.28 -17.87
C SER A 151 5.11 6.16 -16.68
N VAL A 152 5.11 5.57 -15.49
CA VAL A 152 4.70 6.28 -14.27
C VAL A 152 5.87 7.07 -13.70
N THR A 153 5.64 8.35 -13.43
CA THR A 153 6.62 9.24 -12.78
C THR A 153 7.13 8.63 -11.48
N GLY A 154 8.46 8.56 -11.32
CA GLY A 154 9.11 8.00 -10.11
C GLY A 154 9.10 6.47 -10.02
N SER A 155 8.64 5.76 -11.07
CA SER A 155 8.74 4.31 -11.13
C SER A 155 10.15 3.84 -11.54
N THR A 156 10.50 2.61 -11.15
CA THR A 156 11.68 1.90 -11.63
C THR A 156 11.65 1.70 -13.14
N SER A 157 10.44 1.50 -13.70
CA SER A 157 10.24 1.37 -15.14
C SER A 157 10.63 2.64 -15.90
N ALA A 158 10.16 3.81 -15.44
CA ALA A 158 10.54 5.08 -16.04
C ALA A 158 12.05 5.33 -15.93
N GLN A 159 12.65 5.04 -14.77
CA GLN A 159 14.09 5.22 -14.56
C GLN A 159 14.90 4.31 -15.46
N LYS A 160 14.54 3.03 -15.58
CA LYS A 160 15.24 2.07 -16.44
C LYS A 160 15.23 2.49 -17.90
N ILE A 161 14.11 2.97 -18.40
CA ILE A 161 14.03 3.47 -19.78
C ILE A 161 14.94 4.68 -19.97
N LYS A 162 14.97 5.63 -19.05
CA LYS A 162 15.88 6.78 -19.10
C LYS A 162 17.35 6.37 -19.16
N ASP A 163 17.73 5.38 -18.34
CA ASP A 163 19.11 4.96 -18.17
C ASP A 163 19.62 4.08 -19.33
N GLN A 164 18.78 3.17 -19.82
CA GLN A 164 19.20 2.15 -20.77
C GLN A 164 18.77 2.41 -22.21
N TYR A 165 17.71 3.21 -22.41
CA TYR A 165 17.14 3.48 -23.72
C TYR A 165 16.96 4.99 -23.97
N PRO A 166 18.07 5.78 -23.99
CA PRO A 166 18.00 7.25 -24.05
C PRO A 166 17.40 7.80 -25.35
N GLY A 167 17.29 6.96 -26.39
CA GLY A 167 16.61 7.32 -27.65
C GLY A 167 15.09 7.25 -27.58
N VAL A 168 14.52 6.71 -26.51
CA VAL A 168 13.06 6.63 -26.29
C VAL A 168 12.53 7.98 -25.79
N GLN A 169 11.43 8.43 -26.38
CA GLN A 169 10.74 9.63 -25.90
C GLN A 169 9.80 9.28 -24.74
N LEU A 170 10.33 9.32 -23.52
CA LEU A 170 9.55 8.96 -22.34
C LEU A 170 8.52 10.04 -22.00
N VAL A 171 7.27 9.63 -21.92
CA VAL A 171 6.13 10.45 -21.48
C VAL A 171 5.71 9.98 -20.10
N GLU A 172 6.07 10.74 -19.07
CA GLU A 172 5.76 10.38 -17.69
C GLU A 172 4.34 10.83 -17.30
N GLN A 173 3.59 9.92 -16.67
CA GLN A 173 2.24 10.17 -16.19
C GLN A 173 2.19 9.94 -14.67
N PRO A 174 1.31 10.62 -13.92
CA PRO A 174 1.23 10.47 -12.47
C PRO A 174 0.70 9.11 -12.01
N GLY A 175 -0.04 8.40 -12.85
CA GLY A 175 -0.66 7.12 -12.54
C GLY A 175 -0.72 6.19 -13.75
N TYR A 176 -1.24 4.98 -13.54
CA TYR A 176 -1.44 4.01 -14.61
C TYR A 176 -2.71 4.34 -15.41
N ALA A 177 -2.58 4.35 -16.72
CA ALA A 177 -3.73 4.40 -17.62
C ALA A 177 -4.28 2.98 -17.91
N ALA A 178 -4.37 2.12 -16.90
CA ALA A 178 -4.99 0.81 -17.03
C ALA A 178 -6.49 1.00 -17.26
N GLN A 179 -6.87 1.22 -18.53
CA GLN A 179 -8.25 1.45 -18.91
C GLN A 179 -8.91 0.13 -19.29
N PRO A 180 -10.01 -0.29 -18.62
CA PRO A 180 -10.86 -1.39 -19.07
C PRO A 180 -11.32 -1.23 -20.52
N ALA A 181 -11.38 0.03 -21.02
CA ALA A 181 -11.73 0.38 -22.38
C ALA A 181 -10.76 -0.19 -23.45
N ASN A 182 -9.54 -0.59 -23.07
CA ASN A 182 -8.52 -1.11 -23.98
C ASN A 182 -8.49 -2.62 -24.08
N LYS A 183 -9.43 -3.34 -23.43
CA LYS A 183 -9.49 -4.81 -23.48
C LYS A 183 -9.56 -5.30 -24.93
N GLY A 184 -8.58 -6.14 -25.32
CA GLY A 184 -8.47 -6.68 -26.67
C GLY A 184 -7.84 -5.75 -27.72
N GLN A 185 -7.46 -4.52 -27.35
CA GLN A 185 -6.76 -3.58 -28.23
C GLN A 185 -5.24 -3.54 -27.97
N LEU A 186 -4.81 -4.05 -26.83
CA LEU A 186 -3.42 -4.07 -26.40
C LEU A 186 -2.96 -5.51 -26.15
N LYS A 187 -1.66 -5.76 -26.33
CA LYS A 187 -0.97 -6.99 -25.97
C LYS A 187 0.29 -6.68 -25.17
N VAL A 188 0.66 -7.57 -24.27
CA VAL A 188 1.99 -7.61 -23.66
C VAL A 188 2.93 -8.24 -24.66
N VAL A 189 4.13 -7.70 -24.83
CA VAL A 189 5.11 -8.20 -25.81
C VAL A 189 5.63 -9.59 -25.41
N GLY A 190 5.71 -9.88 -24.10
CA GLY A 190 6.18 -11.17 -23.57
C GLY A 190 7.71 -11.28 -23.52
N GLN A 191 8.39 -10.13 -23.54
CA GLN A 191 9.87 -10.04 -23.47
C GLN A 191 10.24 -9.18 -22.27
N THR A 192 10.23 -9.80 -21.08
CA THR A 192 10.63 -9.08 -19.86
C THR A 192 12.10 -8.65 -19.93
N PHE A 193 12.37 -7.39 -19.59
CA PHE A 193 13.70 -6.80 -19.64
C PHE A 193 14.22 -6.35 -18.26
N SER A 194 13.54 -6.74 -17.18
CA SER A 194 14.01 -6.56 -15.81
C SER A 194 13.47 -7.61 -14.86
N THR A 195 14.05 -7.62 -13.65
CA THR A 195 13.49 -8.33 -12.49
C THR A 195 13.19 -7.28 -11.43
N GLU A 196 11.95 -7.28 -10.94
CA GLU A 196 11.43 -6.34 -9.94
C GLU A 196 11.01 -7.11 -8.69
N ASN A 197 11.74 -6.92 -7.60
CA ASN A 197 11.39 -7.48 -6.30
C ASN A 197 10.46 -6.50 -5.59
N TYR A 198 9.16 -6.82 -5.47
CA TYR A 198 8.21 -5.98 -4.76
C TYR A 198 8.28 -6.24 -3.26
N GLY A 199 8.60 -5.21 -2.50
CA GLY A 199 8.68 -5.26 -1.04
C GLY A 199 7.71 -4.32 -0.37
N VAL A 200 7.60 -4.49 0.94
CA VAL A 200 6.84 -3.61 1.83
C VAL A 200 7.73 -2.47 2.26
N GLY A 201 7.39 -1.25 1.83
CA GLY A 201 8.11 -0.05 2.26
C GLY A 201 7.82 0.27 3.72
N LEU A 202 8.86 0.59 4.48
CA LEU A 202 8.83 0.91 5.90
C LEU A 202 9.60 2.20 6.18
N PRO A 203 9.27 2.95 7.24
CA PRO A 203 10.10 4.06 7.69
C PRO A 203 11.54 3.60 7.96
N LYS A 204 12.51 4.48 7.72
CA LYS A 204 13.94 4.16 7.94
C LYS A 204 14.22 3.84 9.41
N GLY A 205 15.00 2.78 9.66
CA GLY A 205 15.32 2.29 11.00
C GLY A 205 14.31 1.31 11.58
N SER A 206 13.41 0.75 10.74
CA SER A 206 12.32 -0.15 11.17
C SER A 206 12.71 -1.63 11.13
N THR A 207 13.88 -2.02 11.65
CA THR A 207 14.36 -3.40 11.59
C THR A 207 13.40 -4.40 12.24
N GLU A 208 12.87 -4.09 13.44
CA GLU A 208 11.91 -4.95 14.14
C GLU A 208 10.62 -5.14 13.31
N ARG A 209 10.06 -4.03 12.78
CA ARG A 209 8.88 -4.09 11.90
C ARG A 209 9.15 -4.87 10.61
N CYS A 210 10.34 -4.76 10.06
CA CYS A 210 10.74 -5.55 8.90
C CYS A 210 10.74 -7.07 9.22
N GLU A 211 11.26 -7.47 10.37
CA GLU A 211 11.26 -8.87 10.79
C GLU A 211 9.83 -9.40 10.99
N GLU A 212 8.95 -8.62 11.61
CA GLU A 212 7.54 -8.96 11.78
C GLU A 212 6.83 -9.11 10.43
N VAL A 213 7.03 -8.16 9.49
CA VAL A 213 6.49 -8.20 8.14
C VAL A 213 7.00 -9.44 7.38
N ASN A 214 8.30 -9.75 7.48
CA ASN A 214 8.87 -10.93 6.84
C ASN A 214 8.28 -12.24 7.40
N ALA A 215 8.05 -12.30 8.71
CA ALA A 215 7.38 -13.44 9.33
C ALA A 215 5.93 -13.59 8.84
N ALA A 216 5.20 -12.50 8.74
CA ALA A 216 3.82 -12.49 8.23
C ALA A 216 3.75 -12.91 6.76
N ILE A 217 4.65 -12.42 5.89
CA ILE A 217 4.74 -12.85 4.49
C ILE A 217 5.07 -14.35 4.40
N THR A 218 6.02 -14.84 5.18
CA THR A 218 6.37 -16.27 5.22
C THR A 218 5.17 -17.11 5.60
N LYS A 219 4.44 -16.72 6.64
CA LYS A 219 3.23 -17.41 7.08
C LYS A 219 2.12 -17.37 6.01
N MET A 220 1.92 -16.23 5.33
CA MET A 220 0.95 -16.11 4.22
C MET A 220 1.23 -17.12 3.11
N ILE A 221 2.51 -17.36 2.81
CA ILE A 221 2.94 -18.35 1.82
C ILE A 221 2.68 -19.77 2.34
N GLU A 222 3.04 -20.08 3.58
CA GLU A 222 2.86 -21.38 4.21
C GLU A 222 1.38 -21.76 4.33
N ASP A 223 0.51 -20.81 4.62
CA ASP A 223 -0.94 -21.00 4.74
C ASP A 223 -1.64 -21.15 3.36
N GLY A 224 -0.94 -20.89 2.24
CA GLY A 224 -1.50 -20.89 0.89
C GLY A 224 -2.28 -19.60 0.53
N ALA A 225 -2.42 -18.67 1.45
CA ALA A 225 -3.15 -17.42 1.25
C ALA A 225 -2.49 -16.52 0.18
N TRP A 226 -1.17 -16.63 0.00
CA TRP A 226 -0.45 -15.93 -1.05
C TRP A 226 -0.90 -16.37 -2.45
N GLU A 227 -1.00 -17.68 -2.68
CA GLU A 227 -1.42 -18.24 -3.98
C GLU A 227 -2.90 -17.96 -4.24
N GLU A 228 -3.75 -18.03 -3.22
CA GLU A 228 -5.16 -17.64 -3.31
C GLU A 228 -5.29 -16.16 -3.70
N ALA A 229 -4.53 -15.27 -3.06
CA ALA A 229 -4.56 -13.82 -3.33
C ALA A 229 -4.15 -13.51 -4.77
N ILE A 230 -3.05 -14.06 -5.29
CA ILE A 230 -2.62 -13.77 -6.67
C ILE A 230 -3.60 -14.37 -7.69
N THR A 231 -4.10 -15.57 -7.46
CA THR A 231 -4.99 -16.27 -8.38
C THR A 231 -6.34 -15.54 -8.48
N SER A 232 -6.94 -15.17 -7.34
CA SER A 232 -8.23 -14.47 -7.32
C SER A 232 -8.17 -13.10 -7.99
N ASN A 233 -7.07 -12.37 -7.79
CA ASN A 233 -6.90 -11.02 -8.36
C ASN A 233 -6.48 -11.03 -9.84
N THR A 234 -6.09 -12.17 -10.38
CA THR A 234 -5.75 -12.34 -11.80
C THR A 234 -6.77 -13.18 -12.55
N GLU A 235 -7.87 -13.59 -11.92
CA GLU A 235 -8.93 -14.35 -12.54
C GLU A 235 -9.50 -13.64 -13.78
N GLY A 236 -9.54 -14.36 -14.91
CA GLY A 236 -9.98 -13.79 -16.18
C GLY A 236 -8.96 -12.89 -16.90
N ALA A 237 -7.77 -12.71 -16.34
CA ALA A 237 -6.60 -12.24 -17.06
C ALA A 237 -5.86 -13.44 -17.66
N ASP A 238 -5.25 -13.26 -18.83
CA ASP A 238 -4.34 -14.26 -19.42
C ASP A 238 -2.95 -14.05 -18.77
N TYR A 239 -2.87 -14.38 -17.47
CA TYR A 239 -1.69 -14.15 -16.65
C TYR A 239 -1.39 -15.36 -15.77
N GLU A 240 -0.16 -15.82 -15.85
CA GLU A 240 0.42 -16.81 -14.93
C GLU A 240 1.69 -16.20 -14.31
N PHE A 241 1.81 -16.28 -12.99
CA PHE A 241 3.05 -15.85 -12.34
C PHE A 241 4.19 -16.86 -12.61
N ASN A 242 5.41 -16.35 -12.64
CA ASN A 242 6.59 -17.21 -12.81
C ASN A 242 6.84 -18.02 -11.53
N ALA A 243 6.52 -19.32 -11.57
CA ALA A 243 6.64 -20.23 -10.44
C ALA A 243 8.12 -20.52 -10.03
N ASP A 244 9.09 -20.22 -10.89
CA ASP A 244 10.52 -20.32 -10.52
C ASP A 244 10.98 -19.16 -9.61
N LEU A 245 10.22 -18.06 -9.59
CA LEU A 245 10.53 -16.84 -8.85
C LEU A 245 9.52 -16.55 -7.73
N ASN A 246 8.35 -17.19 -7.77
CA ASN A 246 7.22 -16.89 -6.87
C ASN A 246 6.60 -18.17 -6.29
N PRO A 247 6.18 -18.14 -5.01
CA PRO A 247 6.38 -17.02 -4.08
C PRO A 247 7.86 -16.86 -3.70
N PRO A 248 8.34 -15.63 -3.53
CA PRO A 248 9.72 -15.38 -3.12
C PRO A 248 9.94 -15.65 -1.63
N THR A 249 11.20 -15.89 -1.26
CA THR A 249 11.60 -15.90 0.16
C THR A 249 11.95 -14.49 0.59
N PRO A 250 11.38 -13.95 1.69
CA PRO A 250 11.78 -12.64 2.23
C PRO A 250 13.28 -12.57 2.54
N ALA A 251 13.89 -11.45 2.20
CA ALA A 251 15.29 -11.19 2.45
C ALA A 251 15.53 -10.77 3.92
N PRO A 252 16.73 -10.98 4.47
CA PRO A 252 17.05 -10.48 5.81
C PRO A 252 16.88 -8.95 5.89
N CYS A 253 16.37 -8.48 7.03
CA CYS A 253 16.26 -7.07 7.35
C CYS A 253 17.66 -6.44 7.54
N ALA A 254 17.85 -5.20 7.10
CA ALA A 254 19.13 -4.49 7.13
C ALA A 254 19.21 -3.48 8.28
#